data_05c6e8c7bdec281c857397a25489d68b
#
_entry.id   05c6e8c7bdec281c857397a25489d68b
#
_cell.length_a   1.000
_cell.length_b   1.000
_cell.length_c   1.000
_cell.angle_alpha   90.00
_cell.angle_beta   90.00
_cell.angle_gamma   90.00
#
_symmetry.space_group_name_H-M   'P 1'
#
loop_
_entity.id
_entity.type
_entity.pdbx_description
1 polymer ?
#
loop_
_entity_poly.entity_id
_entity_poly.type
_entity_poly.pdbx_seq_one_letter_code
_entity_poly.pdbx_strand_id
1 'polypeptide(L)'
;PSSTFTVTPPVTSIYTPIVTVDAGGFLFNEQYFFDMGDSTLYTQTDFFAHQYSDTGNFEVQRIAVNQYGCWDTLGVWVRINPVLNIWAPTAFTPNGDGKNEFFRPFVTGFTTYHLVIANRWGQVVYQSDDALEEWNGLLQNQGPECPQDVYSWHLFIVDFGDSPVEYTGTVLLYR
;
A
#
# COMPACT_ATOMS: atom_id res chain seq x y z
N PRO A 1 7.11 18.81 -32.23
CA PRO A 1 6.23 19.05 -31.07
C PRO A 1 7.03 19.08 -29.77
N SER A 2 6.47 19.66 -28.72
CA SER A 2 7.07 19.68 -27.37
C SER A 2 6.06 19.13 -26.39
N SER A 3 6.44 18.09 -25.66
CA SER A 3 5.54 17.35 -24.75
C SER A 3 5.78 17.70 -23.28
N THR A 4 6.25 18.89 -22.96
CA THR A 4 6.46 19.30 -21.55
C THR A 4 5.14 19.42 -20.81
N PHE A 5 5.06 18.86 -19.59
CA PHE A 5 3.94 19.00 -18.68
C PHE A 5 4.37 18.66 -17.24
N THR A 6 3.54 18.99 -16.28
CA THR A 6 3.76 18.66 -14.87
C THR A 6 2.55 17.96 -14.28
N VAL A 7 2.78 17.08 -13.32
CA VAL A 7 1.74 16.41 -12.53
C VAL A 7 2.00 16.66 -11.04
N THR A 8 0.99 17.13 -10.33
CA THR A 8 1.11 17.49 -8.91
C THR A 8 -0.10 17.01 -8.11
N PRO A 9 0.12 16.33 -6.98
CA PRO A 9 1.39 15.80 -6.49
C PRO A 9 1.81 14.53 -7.27
N PRO A 10 3.13 14.21 -7.39
CA PRO A 10 3.58 12.97 -8.04
C PRO A 10 3.36 11.72 -7.16
N VAL A 11 3.16 11.90 -5.86
CA VAL A 11 2.85 10.84 -4.90
C VAL A 11 1.69 11.29 -4.03
N THR A 12 0.67 10.47 -3.91
CA THR A 12 -0.47 10.69 -3.02
C THR A 12 -1.01 9.36 -2.50
N SER A 13 -2.10 9.38 -1.75
CA SER A 13 -2.73 8.18 -1.19
C SER A 13 -4.12 7.95 -1.77
N ILE A 14 -4.64 6.74 -1.60
CA ILE A 14 -6.01 6.39 -2.03
C ILE A 14 -7.10 7.18 -1.28
N TYR A 15 -6.79 7.86 -0.18
CA TYR A 15 -7.75 8.77 0.48
C TYR A 15 -7.93 10.09 -0.26
N THR A 16 -6.87 10.55 -0.95
CA THR A 16 -6.88 11.78 -1.73
C THR A 16 -6.22 11.53 -3.09
N PRO A 17 -6.77 10.60 -3.90
CA PRO A 17 -6.10 10.10 -5.11
C PRO A 17 -6.24 11.06 -6.29
N ILE A 18 -6.22 12.36 -6.02
CA ILE A 18 -6.40 13.40 -7.03
C ILE A 18 -5.04 14.00 -7.37
N VAL A 19 -4.75 14.04 -8.66
CA VAL A 19 -3.60 14.76 -9.22
C VAL A 19 -4.07 15.84 -10.17
N THR A 20 -3.29 16.91 -10.26
CA THR A 20 -3.53 18.00 -11.21
C THR A 20 -2.46 17.93 -12.30
N VAL A 21 -2.91 17.95 -13.54
CA VAL A 21 -2.04 18.00 -14.72
C VAL A 21 -2.06 19.42 -15.27
N ASP A 22 -0.87 19.98 -15.48
CA ASP A 22 -0.63 21.26 -16.15
C ASP A 22 0.19 21.01 -17.42
N ALA A 23 -0.43 21.24 -18.56
CA ALA A 23 0.22 21.03 -19.86
C ALA A 23 1.32 22.06 -20.19
N GLY A 24 1.49 23.12 -19.39
CA GLY A 24 2.52 24.15 -19.62
C GLY A 24 2.34 24.97 -20.88
N GLY A 25 1.16 24.89 -21.50
CA GLY A 25 0.84 25.50 -22.77
C GLY A 25 1.12 24.59 -23.98
N PHE A 26 0.68 25.01 -25.15
CA PHE A 26 0.81 24.26 -26.41
C PHE A 26 1.30 25.17 -27.53
N LEU A 27 1.94 24.57 -28.52
CA LEU A 27 2.32 25.26 -29.73
C LEU A 27 1.14 25.27 -30.71
N PHE A 28 1.00 26.35 -31.49
CA PHE A 28 -0.01 26.46 -32.53
C PHE A 28 0.06 25.28 -33.51
N ASN A 29 -1.09 24.69 -33.84
CA ASN A 29 -1.27 23.57 -34.77
C ASN A 29 -0.72 22.21 -34.27
N GLU A 30 -0.68 21.96 -32.97
CA GLU A 30 -0.47 20.64 -32.40
C GLU A 30 -1.80 20.05 -31.88
N GLN A 31 -1.98 18.75 -32.11
CA GLN A 31 -2.98 17.94 -31.40
C GLN A 31 -2.26 17.19 -30.30
N TYR A 32 -2.86 17.14 -29.11
CA TYR A 32 -2.29 16.37 -28.01
C TYR A 32 -3.39 15.71 -27.17
N PHE A 33 -3.02 14.64 -26.51
CA PHE A 33 -3.85 13.95 -25.54
C PHE A 33 -2.99 13.43 -24.40
N PHE A 34 -3.65 13.22 -23.26
CA PHE A 34 -3.06 12.62 -22.08
C PHE A 34 -3.65 11.24 -21.88
N ASP A 35 -2.80 10.23 -21.70
CA ASP A 35 -3.14 8.93 -21.16
C ASP A 35 -2.75 8.94 -19.69
N MET A 36 -3.70 8.67 -18.79
CA MET A 36 -3.46 8.69 -17.35
C MET A 36 -2.89 7.37 -16.79
N GLY A 37 -2.71 6.36 -17.67
CA GLY A 37 -2.20 5.05 -17.28
C GLY A 37 -3.22 4.13 -16.59
N ASP A 38 -4.46 4.58 -16.44
CA ASP A 38 -5.59 3.83 -15.88
C ASP A 38 -6.73 3.61 -16.91
N SER A 39 -6.43 3.76 -18.19
CA SER A 39 -7.34 3.74 -19.32
C SER A 39 -8.19 5.01 -19.49
N THR A 40 -7.93 6.07 -18.74
CA THR A 40 -8.57 7.36 -18.90
C THR A 40 -7.77 8.24 -19.85
N LEU A 41 -8.47 8.87 -20.82
CA LEU A 41 -7.86 9.75 -21.81
C LEU A 41 -8.47 11.16 -21.73
N TYR A 42 -7.59 12.18 -21.79
CA TYR A 42 -8.00 13.58 -21.93
C TYR A 42 -7.44 14.16 -23.23
N THR A 43 -8.24 14.93 -23.94
CA THR A 43 -7.86 15.53 -25.22
C THR A 43 -7.90 17.04 -25.15
N GLN A 44 -6.86 17.72 -25.64
CA GLN A 44 -6.78 19.16 -25.78
C GLN A 44 -7.21 19.97 -24.54
N THR A 45 -6.75 19.51 -23.34
CA THR A 45 -7.04 20.15 -22.06
C THR A 45 -5.73 20.57 -21.41
N ASP A 46 -5.59 21.87 -21.12
CA ASP A 46 -4.32 22.43 -20.63
C ASP A 46 -4.13 22.25 -19.13
N PHE A 47 -5.23 22.30 -18.38
CA PHE A 47 -5.23 22.15 -16.93
C PHE A 47 -6.47 21.37 -16.49
N PHE A 48 -6.25 20.26 -15.79
CA PHE A 48 -7.32 19.41 -15.28
C PHE A 48 -6.90 18.60 -14.06
N ALA A 49 -7.88 18.17 -13.28
CA ALA A 49 -7.68 17.21 -12.19
C ALA A 49 -8.14 15.82 -12.63
N HIS A 50 -7.39 14.80 -12.24
CA HIS A 50 -7.75 13.40 -12.45
C HIS A 50 -7.76 12.67 -11.10
N GLN A 51 -8.75 11.81 -10.90
CA GLN A 51 -8.90 11.00 -9.71
C GLN A 51 -8.71 9.52 -10.06
N TYR A 52 -7.69 8.91 -9.46
CA TYR A 52 -7.47 7.47 -9.58
C TYR A 52 -8.44 6.69 -8.68
N SER A 53 -8.91 5.55 -9.16
CA SER A 53 -9.82 4.66 -8.42
C SER A 53 -9.10 3.55 -7.65
N ASP A 54 -7.80 3.34 -7.92
CA ASP A 54 -7.01 2.25 -7.35
C ASP A 54 -5.62 2.72 -6.94
N THR A 55 -4.94 1.90 -6.17
CA THR A 55 -3.54 2.10 -5.78
C THR A 55 -2.59 1.54 -6.83
N GLY A 56 -1.43 2.16 -6.98
CA GLY A 56 -0.44 1.69 -7.96
C GLY A 56 0.49 2.78 -8.44
N ASN A 57 1.30 2.40 -9.43
CA ASN A 57 2.13 3.33 -10.18
C ASN A 57 1.51 3.50 -11.58
N PHE A 58 1.20 4.73 -11.92
CA PHE A 58 0.57 5.09 -13.19
C PHE A 58 1.53 5.98 -13.98
N GLU A 59 1.78 5.64 -15.23
CA GLU A 59 2.54 6.50 -16.12
C GLU A 59 1.58 7.43 -16.86
N VAL A 60 1.60 8.71 -16.49
CA VAL A 60 0.86 9.75 -17.21
C VAL A 60 1.67 10.12 -18.43
N GLN A 61 1.12 9.90 -19.62
CA GLN A 61 1.79 10.21 -20.89
C GLN A 61 1.08 11.35 -21.59
N ARG A 62 1.82 12.38 -21.99
CA ARG A 62 1.39 13.35 -22.98
C ARG A 62 1.90 12.93 -24.34
N ILE A 63 1.02 12.78 -25.30
CA ILE A 63 1.33 12.43 -26.67
C ILE A 63 0.91 13.61 -27.56
N ALA A 64 1.85 14.22 -28.25
CA ALA A 64 1.65 15.38 -29.11
C ALA A 64 1.97 15.05 -30.58
N VAL A 65 1.15 15.57 -31.49
CA VAL A 65 1.30 15.39 -32.95
C VAL A 65 1.26 16.75 -33.62
N ASN A 66 2.23 17.07 -34.44
CA ASN A 66 2.20 18.29 -35.22
C ASN A 66 1.47 18.10 -36.57
N GLN A 67 1.26 19.20 -37.29
CA GLN A 67 0.60 19.21 -38.61
C GLN A 67 1.30 18.37 -39.69
N TYR A 68 2.55 17.98 -39.47
CA TYR A 68 3.33 17.14 -40.40
C TYR A 68 3.30 15.65 -40.00
N GLY A 69 2.52 15.28 -38.97
CA GLY A 69 2.43 13.92 -38.51
C GLY A 69 3.61 13.45 -37.64
N CYS A 70 4.47 14.37 -37.16
CA CYS A 70 5.54 14.00 -36.22
C CYS A 70 4.98 13.90 -34.80
N TRP A 71 5.36 12.84 -34.11
CA TRP A 71 4.97 12.52 -32.75
C TRP A 71 6.06 12.88 -31.75
N ASP A 72 5.64 13.26 -30.55
CA ASP A 72 6.49 13.39 -29.36
C ASP A 72 5.71 12.88 -28.16
N THR A 73 6.39 12.15 -27.29
CA THR A 73 5.76 11.54 -26.10
C THR A 73 6.64 11.78 -24.89
N LEU A 74 6.05 12.25 -23.81
CA LEU A 74 6.69 12.37 -22.51
C LEU A 74 5.84 11.67 -21.46
N GLY A 75 6.48 10.85 -20.60
CA GLY A 75 5.86 10.17 -19.48
C GLY A 75 6.31 10.77 -18.14
N VAL A 76 5.38 10.86 -17.19
CA VAL A 76 5.61 11.24 -15.79
C VAL A 76 4.92 10.20 -14.91
N TRP A 77 5.66 9.65 -13.95
CA TRP A 77 5.11 8.66 -13.03
C TRP A 77 4.37 9.31 -11.87
N VAL A 78 3.19 8.77 -11.59
CA VAL A 78 2.35 9.08 -10.42
C VAL A 78 2.22 7.82 -9.58
N ARG A 79 2.36 7.96 -8.27
CA ARG A 79 2.18 6.86 -7.33
C ARG A 79 1.01 7.12 -6.38
N ILE A 80 0.05 6.20 -6.37
CA ILE A 80 -1.09 6.20 -5.44
C ILE A 80 -0.82 5.12 -4.39
N ASN A 81 -0.48 5.56 -3.17
CA ASN A 81 -0.15 4.65 -2.08
C ASN A 81 -1.42 4.07 -1.44
N PRO A 82 -1.43 2.78 -1.08
CA PRO A 82 -2.46 2.25 -0.21
C PRO A 82 -2.37 2.87 1.18
N VAL A 83 -3.48 2.84 1.90
CA VAL A 83 -3.56 3.35 3.26
C VAL A 83 -3.16 2.27 4.24
N LEU A 84 -2.43 2.69 5.28
CA LEU A 84 -2.12 1.85 6.41
C LEU A 84 -3.42 1.54 7.18
N ASN A 85 -3.82 0.27 7.17
CA ASN A 85 -4.88 -0.25 8.02
C ASN A 85 -4.35 -1.44 8.79
N ILE A 86 -4.78 -1.53 10.04
CA ILE A 86 -4.45 -2.66 10.92
C ILE A 86 -5.71 -3.16 11.62
N TRP A 87 -5.85 -4.47 11.68
CA TRP A 87 -6.84 -5.17 12.48
C TRP A 87 -6.21 -6.44 13.05
N ALA A 88 -6.40 -6.72 14.34
CA ALA A 88 -5.88 -7.93 14.98
C ALA A 88 -7.00 -8.65 15.73
N PRO A 89 -7.09 -9.99 15.61
CA PRO A 89 -7.99 -10.78 16.45
C PRO A 89 -7.66 -10.61 17.92
N THR A 90 -8.66 -10.67 18.80
CA THR A 90 -8.46 -10.61 20.25
C THR A 90 -8.29 -11.99 20.90
N ALA A 91 -8.60 -13.07 20.18
CA ALA A 91 -8.44 -14.44 20.61
C ALA A 91 -8.29 -15.40 19.42
N PHE A 92 -7.68 -16.56 19.66
CA PHE A 92 -7.63 -17.67 18.72
C PHE A 92 -7.64 -19.00 19.48
N THR A 93 -8.03 -20.09 18.77
CA THR A 93 -8.31 -21.39 19.39
C THR A 93 -7.67 -22.50 18.56
N PRO A 94 -6.34 -22.77 18.71
CA PRO A 94 -5.66 -23.82 17.96
C PRO A 94 -6.00 -25.22 18.54
N ASN A 95 -7.20 -25.71 18.26
CA ASN A 95 -7.76 -26.97 18.76
C ASN A 95 -8.00 -28.01 17.66
N GLY A 96 -7.71 -27.67 16.37
CA GLY A 96 -7.82 -28.56 15.22
C GLY A 96 -9.25 -28.68 14.65
N ASP A 97 -10.18 -27.79 15.00
CA ASP A 97 -11.55 -27.76 14.46
C ASP A 97 -11.65 -27.00 13.12
N GLY A 98 -10.55 -26.39 12.66
CA GLY A 98 -10.45 -25.63 11.41
C GLY A 98 -10.96 -24.18 11.52
N LYS A 99 -11.19 -23.68 12.75
CA LYS A 99 -11.64 -22.30 12.99
C LYS A 99 -10.72 -21.59 13.97
N ASN A 100 -10.30 -20.37 13.63
CA ASN A 100 -9.45 -19.54 14.50
C ASN A 100 -8.19 -20.27 14.99
N GLU A 101 -7.61 -21.13 14.18
CA GLU A 101 -6.45 -21.97 14.52
C GLU A 101 -5.15 -21.16 14.65
N PHE A 102 -5.12 -19.95 14.07
CA PHE A 102 -3.94 -19.13 13.95
C PHE A 102 -4.22 -17.69 14.36
N PHE A 103 -3.16 -17.03 14.81
CA PHE A 103 -3.17 -15.60 15.08
C PHE A 103 -2.21 -14.87 14.17
N ARG A 104 -2.69 -13.79 13.55
CA ARG A 104 -1.87 -12.74 12.93
C ARG A 104 -2.63 -11.43 12.92
N PRO A 105 -1.96 -10.27 13.04
CA PRO A 105 -2.53 -8.99 12.66
C PRO A 105 -2.70 -8.90 11.14
N PHE A 106 -3.83 -8.39 10.68
CA PHE A 106 -4.05 -8.04 9.28
C PHE A 106 -3.60 -6.61 9.05
N VAL A 107 -2.66 -6.42 8.14
CA VAL A 107 -2.06 -5.12 7.85
C VAL A 107 -2.06 -4.88 6.36
N THR A 108 -2.38 -3.64 5.95
CA THR A 108 -2.25 -3.17 4.56
C THR A 108 -1.54 -1.82 4.55
N GLY A 109 -0.89 -1.48 3.46
CA GLY A 109 -0.29 -0.16 3.30
C GLY A 109 1.09 0.00 3.95
N PHE A 110 1.89 -1.06 4.00
CA PHE A 110 3.22 -1.07 4.61
C PHE A 110 4.29 -1.53 3.61
N THR A 111 5.54 -1.18 3.92
CA THR A 111 6.76 -1.62 3.20
C THR A 111 7.61 -2.57 4.05
N THR A 112 7.59 -2.40 5.37
CA THR A 112 8.31 -3.24 6.32
C THR A 112 7.34 -3.73 7.40
N TYR A 113 7.51 -4.98 7.82
CA TYR A 113 6.68 -5.63 8.84
C TYR A 113 7.58 -6.43 9.78
N HIS A 114 7.37 -6.28 11.10
CA HIS A 114 8.03 -7.10 12.10
C HIS A 114 7.07 -7.31 13.28
N LEU A 115 6.62 -8.54 13.48
CA LEU A 115 5.73 -8.96 14.57
C LEU A 115 6.52 -9.70 15.63
N VAL A 116 6.29 -9.33 16.90
CA VAL A 116 6.81 -10.04 18.07
C VAL A 116 5.64 -10.36 19.00
N ILE A 117 5.54 -11.61 19.45
CA ILE A 117 4.58 -12.06 20.45
C ILE A 117 5.30 -12.55 21.69
N ALA A 118 4.91 -12.07 22.85
CA ALA A 118 5.53 -12.41 24.14
C ALA A 118 4.49 -12.86 25.17
N ASN A 119 4.92 -13.73 26.07
CA ASN A 119 4.14 -14.13 27.23
C ASN A 119 4.12 -13.03 28.32
N ARG A 120 3.39 -13.25 29.40
CA ARG A 120 3.26 -12.30 30.53
C ARG A 120 4.55 -11.95 31.24
N TRP A 121 5.62 -12.74 31.06
CA TRP A 121 6.96 -12.47 31.60
C TRP A 121 7.87 -11.75 30.62
N GLY A 122 7.38 -11.39 29.44
CA GLY A 122 8.16 -10.72 28.40
C GLY A 122 9.02 -11.67 27.56
N GLN A 123 8.88 -12.98 27.71
CA GLN A 123 9.61 -13.94 26.90
C GLN A 123 8.95 -14.04 25.52
N VAL A 124 9.73 -13.83 24.45
CA VAL A 124 9.27 -13.96 23.08
C VAL A 124 8.92 -15.41 22.77
N VAL A 125 7.69 -15.65 22.36
CA VAL A 125 7.16 -16.98 21.98
C VAL A 125 7.05 -17.15 20.47
N TYR A 126 6.91 -16.03 19.74
CA TYR A 126 6.86 -16.02 18.29
C TYR A 126 7.32 -14.69 17.73
N GLN A 127 7.96 -14.72 16.57
CA GLN A 127 8.29 -13.52 15.78
C GLN A 127 8.29 -13.84 14.29
N SER A 128 7.93 -12.87 13.46
CA SER A 128 7.97 -12.98 12.00
C SER A 128 8.14 -11.61 11.35
N ASP A 129 8.87 -11.59 10.22
CA ASP A 129 9.00 -10.46 9.31
C ASP A 129 8.06 -10.58 8.09
N ASP A 130 7.29 -11.67 7.99
CA ASP A 130 6.31 -11.90 6.94
C ASP A 130 4.88 -11.68 7.47
N ALA A 131 4.16 -10.74 6.87
CA ALA A 131 2.78 -10.43 7.24
C ALA A 131 1.77 -11.55 6.90
N LEU A 132 2.18 -12.55 6.12
CA LEU A 132 1.35 -13.72 5.80
C LEU A 132 1.57 -14.88 6.74
N GLU A 133 2.66 -14.89 7.51
CA GLU A 133 2.91 -15.91 8.51
C GLU A 133 2.00 -15.75 9.72
N GLU A 134 1.55 -16.87 10.25
CA GLU A 134 0.58 -16.97 11.32
C GLU A 134 1.14 -17.75 12.50
N TRP A 135 0.88 -17.30 13.73
CA TRP A 135 1.24 -18.05 14.94
C TRP A 135 0.19 -19.11 15.25
N ASN A 136 0.65 -20.37 15.40
CA ASN A 136 -0.19 -21.54 15.67
C ASN A 136 -0.30 -21.90 17.16
N GLY A 137 0.21 -21.05 18.07
CA GLY A 137 0.20 -21.30 19.51
C GLY A 137 1.32 -22.23 20.01
N LEU A 138 2.28 -22.58 19.15
CA LEU A 138 3.51 -23.26 19.56
C LEU A 138 4.66 -22.26 19.68
N LEU A 139 5.67 -22.58 20.48
CA LEU A 139 6.90 -21.79 20.56
C LEU A 139 7.59 -21.79 19.18
N GLN A 140 7.66 -20.60 18.56
CA GLN A 140 8.22 -20.40 17.20
C GLN A 140 7.61 -21.36 16.15
N ASN A 141 6.32 -21.67 16.28
CA ASN A 141 5.56 -22.56 15.39
C ASN A 141 6.07 -24.01 15.26
N GLN A 142 7.12 -24.38 15.98
CA GLN A 142 7.80 -25.68 15.87
C GLN A 142 8.12 -26.32 17.23
N GLY A 143 8.11 -25.53 18.30
CA GLY A 143 8.46 -25.95 19.65
C GLY A 143 7.24 -26.51 20.41
N PRO A 144 7.35 -26.59 21.76
CA PRO A 144 6.27 -27.03 22.61
C PRO A 144 5.07 -26.06 22.57
N GLU A 145 3.91 -26.59 22.97
CA GLU A 145 2.69 -25.78 23.10
C GLU A 145 2.87 -24.66 24.11
N CYS A 146 2.45 -23.47 23.71
CA CYS A 146 2.35 -22.35 24.62
C CYS A 146 1.10 -22.52 25.50
N PRO A 147 1.18 -22.23 26.83
CA PRO A 147 0.04 -22.34 27.73
C PRO A 147 -1.15 -21.47 27.32
N GLN A 148 -2.37 -21.86 27.69
CA GLN A 148 -3.53 -20.99 27.59
C GLN A 148 -3.32 -19.76 28.47
N ASP A 149 -3.24 -18.61 27.84
CA ASP A 149 -2.97 -17.34 28.51
C ASP A 149 -3.23 -16.15 27.56
N VAL A 150 -3.08 -14.95 28.10
CA VAL A 150 -3.04 -13.71 27.33
C VAL A 150 -1.61 -13.40 26.96
N TYR A 151 -1.36 -13.21 25.67
CA TYR A 151 -0.08 -12.86 25.09
C TYR A 151 -0.10 -11.41 24.62
N SER A 152 0.98 -10.68 24.85
CA SER A 152 1.17 -9.36 24.25
C SER A 152 1.80 -9.49 22.87
N TRP A 153 1.37 -8.67 21.95
CA TRP A 153 2.01 -8.56 20.63
C TRP A 153 2.44 -7.12 20.38
N HIS A 154 3.59 -6.99 19.70
CA HIS A 154 4.14 -5.75 19.21
C HIS A 154 4.34 -5.89 17.70
N LEU A 155 3.89 -4.92 16.96
CA LEU A 155 4.01 -4.85 15.53
C LEU A 155 4.71 -3.56 15.13
N PHE A 156 5.88 -3.70 14.51
CA PHE A 156 6.66 -2.61 13.94
C PHE A 156 6.47 -2.63 12.43
N ILE A 157 6.04 -1.52 11.86
CA ILE A 157 5.83 -1.37 10.43
C ILE A 157 6.40 -0.04 9.95
N VAL A 158 6.77 0.00 8.67
CA VAL A 158 7.04 1.23 7.93
C VAL A 158 5.98 1.35 6.86
N ASP A 159 5.31 2.47 6.80
CA ASP A 159 4.29 2.72 5.78
C ASP A 159 4.95 3.10 4.42
N PHE A 160 4.12 3.32 3.38
CA PHE A 160 4.62 3.74 2.07
C PHE A 160 5.15 5.19 2.05
N GLY A 161 4.98 5.94 3.12
CA GLY A 161 5.56 7.28 3.32
C GLY A 161 6.88 7.25 4.08
N ASP A 162 7.49 6.07 4.25
CA ASP A 162 8.71 5.82 5.04
C ASP A 162 8.57 6.24 6.51
N SER A 163 7.33 6.27 7.03
CA SER A 163 7.06 6.58 8.44
C SER A 163 7.02 5.30 9.26
N PRO A 164 7.88 5.16 10.29
CA PRO A 164 7.80 4.04 11.21
C PRO A 164 6.60 4.20 12.14
N VAL A 165 5.84 3.14 12.29
CA VAL A 165 4.66 3.08 13.17
C VAL A 165 4.72 1.80 14.00
N GLU A 166 4.35 1.92 15.27
CA GLU A 166 4.34 0.82 16.23
C GLU A 166 2.93 0.61 16.77
N TYR A 167 2.47 -0.63 16.74
CA TYR A 167 1.19 -1.05 17.33
C TYR A 167 1.42 -2.13 18.36
N THR A 168 0.62 -2.09 19.41
CA THR A 168 0.66 -3.09 20.48
C THR A 168 -0.76 -3.55 20.82
N GLY A 169 -0.88 -4.76 21.29
CA GLY A 169 -2.15 -5.30 21.75
C GLY A 169 -1.97 -6.62 22.48
N THR A 170 -3.08 -7.26 22.75
CA THR A 170 -3.11 -8.57 23.39
C THR A 170 -3.94 -9.55 22.59
N VAL A 171 -3.62 -10.84 22.71
CA VAL A 171 -4.39 -11.95 22.16
C VAL A 171 -4.53 -13.04 23.20
N LEU A 172 -5.74 -13.58 23.35
CA LEU A 172 -6.01 -14.74 24.20
C LEU A 172 -5.79 -16.03 23.38
N LEU A 173 -4.89 -16.89 23.85
CA LEU A 173 -4.79 -18.25 23.39
C LEU A 173 -5.66 -19.14 24.26
N TYR A 174 -6.64 -19.81 23.67
CA TYR A 174 -7.55 -20.74 24.32
C TYR A 174 -7.60 -22.06 23.55
N ARG A 175 -7.71 -23.23 24.24
CA ARG A 175 -7.85 -24.56 23.64
C ARG A 175 -8.97 -25.34 24.31
#